data_514651b051172bcae184b2fc83a6e01b
#
_entry.id   514651b051172bcae184b2fc83a6e01b
#
_cell.length_a   1.000
_cell.length_b   1.000
_cell.length_c   1.000
_cell.angle_alpha   90.00
_cell.angle_beta   90.00
_cell.angle_gamma   90.00
#
_symmetry.space_group_name_H-M   'P 1'
#
loop_
_entity.id
_entity.type
_entity.pdbx_description
1 polymer ?
#
loop_
_entity_poly.entity_id
_entity_poly.type
_entity_poly.pdbx_seq_one_letter_code
_entity_poly.pdbx_strand_id
1 'polypeptide(L)'
;MQSILIIEDDKRVADLLKAGLEESGYHTMVAYDGAMGLRLFASNSFNLVLSDVILPKLDGFELCKEIRKTNASVPILMLTALGSTNDKLDGFDAGADDYMVKPFDFRELNARIKRCLSATPTSRQSSPRS
;
A
#
# COMPACT_ATOMS: atom_id res chain seq x y z
N MET A 1 -10.43 11.66 9.86
CA MET A 1 -10.04 10.25 9.94
C MET A 1 -9.31 9.87 8.65
N GLN A 2 -8.17 9.22 8.80
CA GLN A 2 -7.37 8.88 7.62
C GLN A 2 -7.91 7.64 6.93
N SER A 3 -7.79 7.61 5.61
CA SER A 3 -8.35 6.55 4.78
C SER A 3 -7.26 5.73 4.13
N ILE A 4 -7.43 4.41 4.17
CA ILE A 4 -6.48 3.46 3.60
C ILE A 4 -7.18 2.62 2.54
N LEU A 5 -6.57 2.53 1.37
CA LEU A 5 -7.04 1.61 0.32
C LEU A 5 -6.28 0.30 0.47
N ILE A 6 -7.02 -0.78 0.68
CA ILE A 6 -6.46 -2.13 0.81
C ILE A 6 -6.69 -2.86 -0.50
N ILE A 7 -5.63 -3.38 -1.11
CA ILE A 7 -5.75 -4.13 -2.37
C ILE A 7 -5.18 -5.52 -2.13
N GLU A 8 -6.08 -6.49 -2.02
CA GLU A 8 -5.75 -7.85 -1.61
C GLU A 8 -6.80 -8.81 -2.17
N ASP A 9 -6.39 -9.81 -2.94
CA ASP A 9 -7.34 -10.73 -3.55
C ASP A 9 -7.78 -11.88 -2.62
N ASP A 10 -7.01 -12.16 -1.58
CA ASP A 10 -7.42 -13.15 -0.58
C ASP A 10 -8.40 -12.48 0.38
N LYS A 11 -9.68 -12.89 0.28
CA LYS A 11 -10.73 -12.25 1.04
C LYS A 11 -10.51 -12.35 2.56
N ARG A 12 -9.95 -13.45 3.04
CA ARG A 12 -9.69 -13.62 4.47
C ARG A 12 -8.64 -12.64 4.97
N VAL A 13 -7.58 -12.45 4.18
CA VAL A 13 -6.53 -11.50 4.53
C VAL A 13 -7.08 -10.07 4.46
N ALA A 14 -7.85 -9.77 3.42
CA ALA A 14 -8.46 -8.46 3.26
C ALA A 14 -9.38 -8.13 4.45
N ASP A 15 -10.21 -9.09 4.86
CA ASP A 15 -11.12 -8.89 6.00
C ASP A 15 -10.34 -8.67 7.29
N LEU A 16 -9.25 -9.42 7.49
CA LEU A 16 -8.41 -9.27 8.67
C LEU A 16 -7.76 -7.90 8.71
N LEU A 17 -7.22 -7.45 7.58
CA LEU A 17 -6.60 -6.12 7.48
C LEU A 17 -7.63 -5.04 7.73
N LYS A 18 -8.80 -5.15 7.09
CA LYS A 18 -9.87 -4.18 7.26
C LYS A 18 -10.27 -4.05 8.72
N ALA A 19 -10.55 -5.19 9.37
CA ALA A 19 -10.99 -5.18 10.77
C ALA A 19 -9.92 -4.55 11.67
N GLY A 20 -8.66 -4.94 11.51
CA GLY A 20 -7.58 -4.43 12.35
C GLY A 20 -7.33 -2.95 12.14
N LEU A 21 -7.36 -2.49 10.90
CA LEU A 21 -7.12 -1.08 10.61
C LEU A 21 -8.29 -0.21 11.07
N GLU A 22 -9.52 -0.68 10.92
CA GLU A 22 -10.68 0.07 11.40
C GLU A 22 -10.68 0.16 12.93
N GLU A 23 -10.26 -0.92 13.58
CA GLU A 23 -10.11 -0.89 15.04
C GLU A 23 -9.04 0.11 15.47
N SER A 24 -8.04 0.32 14.64
CA SER A 24 -6.98 1.31 14.90
C SER A 24 -7.38 2.73 14.54
N GLY A 25 -8.59 2.94 14.04
CA GLY A 25 -9.12 4.28 13.80
C GLY A 25 -9.06 4.75 12.36
N TYR A 26 -8.77 3.87 11.40
CA TYR A 26 -8.73 4.25 9.99
C TYR A 26 -10.03 3.92 9.28
N HIS A 27 -10.36 4.71 8.24
CA HIS A 27 -11.34 4.30 7.26
C HIS A 27 -10.66 3.38 6.27
N THR A 28 -11.37 2.39 5.77
CA THR A 28 -10.80 1.49 4.77
C THR A 28 -11.74 1.27 3.60
N MET A 29 -11.18 1.06 2.44
CA MET A 29 -11.87 0.50 1.28
C MET A 29 -11.05 -0.66 0.78
N VAL A 30 -11.69 -1.71 0.26
CA VAL A 30 -11.01 -2.90 -0.20
C VAL A 30 -11.24 -3.11 -1.68
N ALA A 31 -10.17 -3.38 -2.41
CA ALA A 31 -10.23 -3.84 -3.79
C ALA A 31 -9.63 -5.24 -3.83
N TYR A 32 -10.23 -6.14 -4.62
CA TYR A 32 -9.81 -7.53 -4.70
C TYR A 32 -8.95 -7.85 -5.91
N ASP A 33 -8.67 -6.86 -6.74
CA ASP A 33 -7.75 -6.99 -7.86
C ASP A 33 -7.14 -5.62 -8.17
N GLY A 34 -6.09 -5.63 -8.99
CA GLY A 34 -5.37 -4.40 -9.28
C GLY A 34 -6.17 -3.39 -10.08
N ALA A 35 -7.01 -3.88 -11.01
CA ALA A 35 -7.83 -2.98 -11.81
C ALA A 35 -8.86 -2.25 -10.96
N MET A 36 -9.51 -2.97 -10.05
CA MET A 36 -10.45 -2.36 -9.10
C MET A 36 -9.72 -1.38 -8.18
N GLY A 37 -8.50 -1.75 -7.73
CA GLY A 37 -7.70 -0.87 -6.90
C GLY A 37 -7.42 0.46 -7.58
N LEU A 38 -7.04 0.41 -8.84
CA LEU A 38 -6.76 1.63 -9.59
C LEU A 38 -8.01 2.48 -9.77
N ARG A 39 -9.16 1.85 -10.06
CA ARG A 39 -10.41 2.59 -10.18
C ARG A 39 -10.82 3.27 -8.88
N LEU A 40 -10.69 2.56 -7.75
CA LEU A 40 -11.03 3.14 -6.45
C LEU A 40 -10.08 4.28 -6.10
N PHE A 41 -8.80 4.12 -6.43
CA PHE A 41 -7.83 5.18 -6.17
C PHE A 41 -8.16 6.44 -6.98
N ALA A 42 -8.58 6.27 -8.22
CA ALA A 42 -8.92 7.39 -9.08
C ALA A 42 -10.19 8.12 -8.63
N SER A 43 -11.11 7.40 -7.98
CA SER A 43 -12.43 7.93 -7.61
C SER A 43 -12.53 8.45 -6.19
N ASN A 44 -11.52 8.22 -5.36
CA ASN A 44 -11.55 8.57 -3.95
C ASN A 44 -10.22 9.12 -3.51
N SER A 45 -10.19 9.76 -2.33
CA SER A 45 -8.95 10.26 -1.74
C SER A 45 -8.49 9.30 -0.64
N PHE A 46 -7.24 8.90 -0.70
CA PHE A 46 -6.66 8.02 0.31
C PHE A 46 -5.38 8.63 0.87
N ASN A 47 -5.12 8.33 2.13
CA ASN A 47 -3.90 8.77 2.80
C ASN A 47 -2.78 7.74 2.66
N LEU A 48 -3.13 6.49 2.32
CA LEU A 48 -2.15 5.41 2.16
C LEU A 48 -2.76 4.31 1.32
N VAL A 49 -1.93 3.64 0.53
CA VAL A 49 -2.32 2.45 -0.22
C VAL A 49 -1.54 1.27 0.35
N LEU A 50 -2.27 0.21 0.73
CA LEU A 50 -1.70 -1.04 1.21
C LEU A 50 -2.04 -2.11 0.19
N SER A 51 -1.05 -2.64 -0.51
CA SER A 51 -1.31 -3.52 -1.65
C SER A 51 -0.45 -4.77 -1.63
N ASP A 52 -1.05 -5.91 -1.97
CA ASP A 52 -0.26 -7.07 -2.33
C ASP A 52 0.37 -6.84 -3.71
N VAL A 53 1.39 -7.60 -4.01
CA VAL A 53 2.01 -7.61 -5.35
C VAL A 53 1.29 -8.62 -6.23
N ILE A 54 0.97 -9.80 -5.68
CA ILE A 54 0.35 -10.88 -6.44
C ILE A 54 -1.15 -10.64 -6.51
N LEU A 55 -1.60 -10.03 -7.61
CA LEU A 55 -3.00 -9.66 -7.81
C LEU A 55 -3.46 -10.06 -9.19
N PRO A 56 -4.74 -10.44 -9.35
CA PRO A 56 -5.28 -10.64 -10.69
C PRO A 56 -5.43 -9.31 -11.43
N LYS A 57 -5.42 -9.38 -12.72
CA LYS A 57 -5.69 -8.30 -13.67
C LYS A 57 -4.57 -7.27 -13.78
N LEU A 58 -4.06 -6.78 -12.68
CA LEU A 58 -2.98 -5.80 -12.68
C LEU A 58 -2.19 -6.05 -11.40
N ASP A 59 -0.94 -6.48 -11.49
CA ASP A 59 -0.17 -6.80 -10.29
C ASP A 59 0.22 -5.54 -9.52
N GLY A 60 0.69 -5.73 -8.30
CA GLY A 60 0.96 -4.61 -7.40
C GLY A 60 2.08 -3.69 -7.88
N PHE A 61 3.07 -4.21 -8.58
CA PHE A 61 4.14 -3.37 -9.11
C PHE A 61 3.59 -2.44 -10.20
N GLU A 62 2.80 -2.99 -11.13
CA GLU A 62 2.20 -2.20 -12.19
C GLU A 62 1.20 -1.19 -11.61
N LEU A 63 0.41 -1.63 -10.64
CA LEU A 63 -0.53 -0.73 -9.96
C LEU A 63 0.20 0.45 -9.33
N CYS A 64 1.30 0.19 -8.65
CA CYS A 64 2.10 1.24 -8.02
C CYS A 64 2.60 2.23 -9.06
N LYS A 65 3.12 1.74 -10.19
CA LYS A 65 3.58 2.61 -11.27
C LYS A 65 2.45 3.47 -11.81
N GLU A 66 1.26 2.89 -11.97
CA GLU A 66 0.10 3.65 -12.46
C GLU A 66 -0.32 4.73 -11.47
N ILE A 67 -0.33 4.41 -10.18
CA ILE A 67 -0.66 5.41 -9.16
C ILE A 67 0.37 6.55 -9.20
N ARG A 68 1.63 6.23 -9.36
CA ARG A 68 2.69 7.24 -9.38
C ARG A 68 2.61 8.19 -10.56
N LYS A 69 1.95 7.80 -11.63
CA LYS A 69 1.73 8.71 -12.76
C LYS A 69 0.85 9.89 -12.38
N THR A 70 -0.06 9.71 -11.44
CA THR A 70 -0.99 10.77 -11.04
C THR A 70 -0.79 11.26 -9.62
N ASN A 71 -0.04 10.53 -8.79
CA ASN A 71 0.17 10.93 -7.41
C ASN A 71 1.56 10.47 -6.96
N ALA A 72 2.48 11.41 -6.87
CA ALA A 72 3.86 11.11 -6.52
C ALA A 72 4.07 10.97 -5.01
N SER A 73 3.12 11.41 -4.20
CA SER A 73 3.35 11.55 -2.76
C SER A 73 2.55 10.62 -1.86
N VAL A 74 1.48 9.98 -2.36
CA VAL A 74 0.70 9.08 -1.49
C VAL A 74 1.59 7.92 -1.04
N PRO A 75 1.64 7.61 0.27
CA PRO A 75 2.41 6.45 0.72
C PRO A 75 1.84 5.15 0.16
N ILE A 76 2.72 4.29 -0.33
CA ILE A 76 2.35 2.96 -0.81
C ILE A 76 3.18 1.95 -0.04
N LEU A 77 2.50 1.08 0.70
CA LEU A 77 3.12 0.00 1.45
C LEU A 77 2.74 -1.33 0.79
N MET A 78 3.73 -2.10 0.39
CA MET A 78 3.49 -3.42 -0.18
C MET A 78 3.48 -4.46 0.92
N LEU A 79 2.48 -5.35 0.91
CA LEU A 79 2.36 -6.44 1.88
C LEU A 79 2.10 -7.72 1.10
N THR A 80 3.11 -8.58 0.97
CA THR A 80 3.07 -9.67 0.02
C THR A 80 3.91 -10.86 0.48
N ALA A 81 3.63 -12.05 -0.08
CA ALA A 81 4.43 -13.23 0.19
C ALA A 81 5.77 -13.20 -0.54
N LEU A 82 5.95 -12.31 -1.51
CA LEU A 82 7.21 -12.21 -2.27
C LEU A 82 8.28 -11.54 -1.42
N GLY A 83 9.24 -12.30 -0.95
CA GLY A 83 10.21 -11.81 0.04
C GLY A 83 11.66 -11.76 -0.41
N SER A 84 11.96 -12.00 -1.68
CA SER A 84 13.36 -11.96 -2.13
C SER A 84 13.86 -10.51 -2.17
N THR A 85 15.18 -10.38 -2.17
CA THR A 85 15.80 -9.05 -2.32
C THR A 85 15.39 -8.42 -3.64
N ASN A 86 15.33 -9.20 -4.71
CA ASN A 86 14.92 -8.68 -6.01
C ASN A 86 13.47 -8.19 -5.98
N ASP A 87 12.58 -8.92 -5.33
CA ASP A 87 11.18 -8.50 -5.19
C ASP A 87 11.08 -7.16 -4.49
N LYS A 88 11.83 -6.98 -3.40
CA LYS A 88 11.81 -5.74 -2.65
C LYS A 88 12.36 -4.58 -3.46
N LEU A 89 13.44 -4.82 -4.20
CA LEU A 89 14.02 -3.79 -5.07
C LEU A 89 13.03 -3.41 -6.17
N ASP A 90 12.35 -4.38 -6.76
CA ASP A 90 11.32 -4.11 -7.76
C ASP A 90 10.19 -3.26 -7.19
N GLY A 91 9.81 -3.52 -5.94
CA GLY A 91 8.79 -2.72 -5.26
C GLY A 91 9.21 -1.27 -5.10
N PHE A 92 10.41 -1.04 -4.61
CA PHE A 92 10.92 0.32 -4.44
C PHE A 92 11.12 1.01 -5.79
N ASP A 93 11.59 0.28 -6.80
CA ASP A 93 11.72 0.84 -8.15
C ASP A 93 10.37 1.22 -8.73
N ALA A 94 9.32 0.49 -8.40
CA ALA A 94 7.97 0.83 -8.86
C ALA A 94 7.41 2.06 -8.15
N GLY A 95 8.01 2.47 -7.04
CA GLY A 95 7.60 3.66 -6.31
C GLY A 95 7.02 3.40 -4.93
N ALA A 96 7.14 2.18 -4.40
CA ALA A 96 6.66 1.88 -3.05
C ALA A 96 7.54 2.56 -2.00
N ASP A 97 6.91 2.97 -0.91
CA ASP A 97 7.61 3.60 0.21
C ASP A 97 8.09 2.58 1.22
N ASP A 98 7.44 1.44 1.30
CA ASP A 98 7.82 0.40 2.24
C ASP A 98 7.39 -0.96 1.68
N TYR A 99 7.93 -2.03 2.25
CA TYR A 99 7.71 -3.37 1.75
C TYR A 99 7.73 -4.34 2.93
N MET A 100 6.68 -5.12 3.10
CA MET A 100 6.56 -6.03 4.21
C MET A 100 6.16 -7.41 3.71
N VAL A 101 6.74 -8.46 4.29
CA VAL A 101 6.57 -9.82 3.80
C VAL A 101 5.61 -10.58 4.69
N LYS A 102 4.69 -11.33 4.08
CA LYS A 102 3.79 -12.24 4.79
C LYS A 102 4.54 -13.52 5.18
N PRO A 103 4.22 -14.15 6.29
CA PRO A 103 3.22 -13.72 7.27
C PRO A 103 3.72 -12.54 8.08
N PHE A 104 2.81 -11.69 8.52
CA PHE A 104 3.16 -10.43 9.17
C PHE A 104 2.60 -10.36 10.60
N ASP A 105 3.23 -9.53 11.41
CA ASP A 105 2.73 -9.18 12.74
C ASP A 105 1.95 -7.87 12.59
N PHE A 106 0.69 -7.85 13.01
CA PHE A 106 -0.15 -6.68 12.82
C PHE A 106 0.40 -5.46 13.54
N ARG A 107 1.07 -5.65 14.67
CA ARG A 107 1.69 -4.54 15.39
C ARG A 107 2.79 -3.89 14.57
N GLU A 108 3.58 -4.71 13.87
CA GLU A 108 4.63 -4.19 12.99
C GLU A 108 4.02 -3.46 11.80
N LEU A 109 2.98 -4.05 11.19
CA LEU A 109 2.29 -3.41 10.08
C LEU A 109 1.75 -2.05 10.50
N ASN A 110 1.10 -1.99 11.66
CA ASN A 110 0.51 -0.75 12.15
C ASN A 110 1.58 0.31 12.42
N ALA A 111 2.73 -0.09 12.94
CA ALA A 111 3.84 0.82 13.16
C ALA A 111 4.38 1.38 11.84
N ARG A 112 4.50 0.54 10.81
CA ARG A 112 4.95 0.98 9.49
C ARG A 112 3.96 1.92 8.84
N ILE A 113 2.66 1.65 8.98
CA ILE A 113 1.61 2.52 8.47
C ILE A 113 1.71 3.89 9.14
N LYS A 114 1.84 3.93 10.46
CA LYS A 114 1.97 5.19 11.18
C LYS A 114 3.17 5.99 10.72
N ARG A 115 4.29 5.31 10.50
CA ARG A 115 5.50 5.98 10.01
C ARG A 115 5.28 6.57 8.63
N CYS A 116 4.64 5.82 7.73
CA CYS A 116 4.34 6.32 6.40
C CYS A 116 3.40 7.51 6.43
N LEU A 117 2.39 7.47 7.30
CA LEU A 117 1.43 8.56 7.41
C LEU A 117 2.02 9.79 8.07
N SER A 118 3.06 9.64 8.88
CA SER A 118 3.72 10.76 9.53
C SER A 118 4.66 11.51 8.59
N ALA A 119 5.10 10.87 7.51
CA ALA A 119 5.97 11.53 6.56
C ALA A 119 5.15 12.55 5.77
N THR A 120 5.65 13.78 5.67
CA THR A 120 4.96 14.79 4.90
C THR A 120 5.42 14.76 3.46
N PRO A 121 4.62 15.24 2.51
CA PRO A 121 5.07 15.34 1.14
C PRO A 121 6.36 16.16 1.01
N THR A 122 6.51 17.21 1.81
CA THR A 122 7.71 18.02 1.79
C THR A 122 8.93 17.21 2.21
N SER A 123 8.82 16.47 3.29
CA SER A 123 9.90 15.60 3.75
C SER A 123 10.28 14.59 2.68
N ARG A 124 9.30 13.98 2.08
CA ARG A 124 9.52 12.98 1.06
C ARG A 124 10.20 13.57 -0.17
N GLN A 125 9.76 14.77 -0.56
CA GLN A 125 10.31 15.44 -1.72
C GLN A 125 11.71 15.96 -1.49
N SER A 126 12.02 16.33 -0.27
CA SER A 126 13.33 16.89 0.04
C SER A 126 14.37 15.83 0.29
N SER A 127 14.01 14.58 0.22
CA SER A 127 14.95 13.53 0.41
C SER A 127 16.02 13.62 -0.64
N PRO A 128 17.22 13.73 -0.21
CA PRO A 128 18.25 13.95 -1.17
C PRO A 128 18.57 12.70 -1.88
N ARG A 129 18.01 11.82 -1.43
CA ARG A 129 18.17 10.85 -2.04
C ARG A 129 18.19 11.13 -3.06
N SER A 130 17.97 11.75 -2.83
CA SER A 130 18.04 12.08 -3.69
C SER A 130 18.72 12.05 -3.94
#